data_59c98e5839adb97c8b96d0d9cd5ae60f
#
_entry.id   59c98e5839adb97c8b96d0d9cd5ae60f
#
_cell.length_a   1.000
_cell.length_b   1.000
_cell.length_c   1.000
_cell.angle_alpha   90.00
_cell.angle_beta   90.00
_cell.angle_gamma   90.00
#
_symmetry.space_group_name_H-M   'P 1'
#
loop_
_entity.id
_entity.type
_entity.pdbx_description
1 polymer ?
#
loop_
_entity_poly.entity_id
_entity_poly.type
_entity_poly.pdbx_seq_one_letter_code
_entity_poly.pdbx_strand_id
1 'polypeptide(L)'
;MSDLITVQGVVLSAMPVGEYDKRIVLLTRERGKISAFAKGARRPNSPFLAAATPFVFGIFTLYEGRTSYNLNQVSITHHFAELAEKQPGIYYGFYFLELADYFGQEGTDEKDAMNLLYVTVKALLNPHIEDRLIRCIFELRMMVVQGIGPSLFNCTGCGKQPGEEEKLFFSQEEHGILCKECLRQVKDGGRISQSALYVMRYAAVADLGKLYTFTVKEEVLAELERFIHKYIAKNTDKKFKSLEILEIMS
;
A
#
# COMPACT_ATOMS: atom_id res chain seq x y z
N MET A 1 11.81 -15.97 -30.37
CA MET A 1 12.55 -16.31 -29.13
C MET A 1 11.86 -15.53 -28.02
N SER A 2 11.62 -16.17 -26.87
CA SER A 2 11.12 -15.43 -25.70
C SER A 2 12.30 -14.68 -25.09
N ASP A 3 12.17 -13.37 -24.94
CA ASP A 3 13.22 -12.53 -24.38
C ASP A 3 13.37 -12.80 -22.89
N LEU A 4 14.60 -12.83 -22.41
CA LEU A 4 14.92 -12.95 -21.00
C LEU A 4 15.03 -11.53 -20.42
N ILE A 5 14.18 -11.25 -19.44
CA ILE A 5 14.18 -9.95 -18.74
C ILE A 5 14.52 -10.15 -17.27
N THR A 6 15.07 -9.11 -16.66
CA THR A 6 15.34 -9.07 -15.22
C THR A 6 14.66 -7.84 -14.63
N VAL A 7 13.87 -8.05 -13.56
CA VAL A 7 13.11 -7.00 -12.88
C VAL A 7 13.32 -7.06 -11.38
N GLN A 8 13.29 -5.92 -10.72
CA GLN A 8 13.21 -5.83 -9.27
C GLN A 8 11.74 -5.80 -8.86
N GLY A 9 11.33 -6.62 -7.91
CA GLY A 9 9.92 -6.69 -7.55
C GLY A 9 9.62 -7.35 -6.22
N VAL A 10 8.33 -7.42 -5.91
CA VAL A 10 7.76 -8.10 -4.75
C VAL A 10 6.63 -9.03 -5.18
N VAL A 11 6.54 -10.20 -4.55
CA VAL A 11 5.42 -11.13 -4.76
C VAL A 11 4.20 -10.63 -3.98
N LEU A 12 3.16 -10.17 -4.69
CA LEU A 12 1.90 -9.74 -4.10
C LEU A 12 1.00 -10.92 -3.75
N SER A 13 0.94 -11.90 -4.65
CA SER A 13 0.14 -13.12 -4.44
C SER A 13 0.75 -14.33 -5.12
N ALA A 14 0.41 -15.52 -4.62
CA ALA A 14 0.83 -16.78 -5.18
C ALA A 14 -0.30 -17.81 -5.10
N MET A 15 -0.75 -18.30 -6.24
CA MET A 15 -1.86 -19.27 -6.34
C MET A 15 -1.36 -20.58 -6.96
N PRO A 16 -1.78 -21.74 -6.42
CA PRO A 16 -1.51 -23.02 -7.04
C PRO A 16 -2.11 -23.12 -8.45
N VAL A 17 -1.37 -23.68 -9.39
CA VAL A 17 -1.84 -24.02 -10.75
C VAL A 17 -1.40 -25.43 -11.07
N GLY A 18 -2.36 -26.27 -11.41
CA GLY A 18 -2.07 -27.70 -11.59
C GLY A 18 -1.49 -28.34 -10.33
N GLU A 19 -0.69 -29.40 -10.52
CA GLU A 19 -0.17 -30.22 -9.41
C GLU A 19 1.07 -29.59 -8.75
N TYR A 20 1.99 -29.01 -9.55
CA TYR A 20 3.32 -28.60 -9.05
C TYR A 20 3.65 -27.13 -9.25
N ASP A 21 2.84 -26.39 -9.98
CA ASP A 21 3.15 -25.00 -10.36
C ASP A 21 2.46 -24.00 -9.47
N LYS A 22 2.95 -22.77 -9.48
CA LYS A 22 2.27 -21.59 -8.95
C LYS A 22 2.18 -20.51 -10.02
N ARG A 23 1.08 -19.75 -10.00
CA ARG A 23 1.00 -18.45 -10.64
C ARG A 23 1.27 -17.41 -9.57
N ILE A 24 2.25 -16.55 -9.80
CA ILE A 24 2.59 -15.42 -8.94
C ILE A 24 2.22 -14.10 -9.62
N VAL A 25 1.78 -13.13 -8.82
CA VAL A 25 1.62 -11.75 -9.25
C VAL A 25 2.75 -10.96 -8.61
N LEU A 26 3.50 -10.24 -9.43
CA LEU A 26 4.61 -9.40 -9.02
C LEU A 26 4.25 -7.93 -9.24
N LEU A 27 4.54 -7.08 -8.25
CA LEU A 27 4.70 -5.66 -8.48
C LEU A 27 6.18 -5.41 -8.75
N THR A 28 6.49 -4.86 -9.91
CA THR A 28 7.88 -4.66 -10.33
C THR A 28 8.17 -3.19 -10.60
N ARG A 29 9.43 -2.81 -10.42
CA ARG A 29 9.89 -1.46 -10.68
C ARG A 29 9.81 -1.10 -12.16
N GLU A 30 10.22 -2.01 -13.05
CA GLU A 30 10.47 -1.71 -14.45
C GLU A 30 9.28 -2.03 -15.37
N ARG A 31 8.37 -2.89 -14.93
CA ARG A 31 7.27 -3.42 -15.75
C ARG A 31 5.91 -3.31 -15.09
N GLY A 32 5.83 -2.65 -13.92
CA GLY A 32 4.60 -2.55 -13.16
C GLY A 32 4.12 -3.89 -12.63
N LYS A 33 2.82 -4.10 -12.60
CA LYS A 33 2.23 -5.36 -12.15
C LYS A 33 2.22 -6.40 -13.27
N ILE A 34 2.87 -7.52 -13.06
CA ILE A 34 2.96 -8.62 -14.03
C ILE A 34 2.58 -9.96 -13.39
N SER A 35 2.16 -10.90 -14.24
CA SER A 35 1.84 -12.28 -13.82
C SER A 35 2.84 -13.26 -14.39
N ALA A 36 3.40 -14.13 -13.54
CA ALA A 36 4.39 -15.12 -13.93
C ALA A 36 4.03 -16.52 -13.44
N PHE A 37 4.38 -17.55 -14.24
CA PHE A 37 4.30 -18.94 -13.84
C PHE A 37 5.63 -19.39 -13.25
N ALA A 38 5.61 -19.88 -12.01
CA ALA A 38 6.71 -20.52 -11.32
C ALA A 38 6.56 -22.04 -11.43
N LYS A 39 7.13 -22.62 -12.49
CA LYS A 39 7.02 -24.05 -12.78
C LYS A 39 7.72 -24.87 -11.72
N GLY A 40 7.05 -25.91 -11.23
CA GLY A 40 7.55 -26.79 -10.18
C GLY A 40 7.71 -26.14 -8.81
N ALA A 41 7.17 -24.94 -8.58
CA ALA A 41 7.32 -24.20 -7.32
C ALA A 41 6.76 -24.91 -6.09
N ARG A 42 5.91 -25.93 -6.27
CA ARG A 42 5.33 -26.74 -5.19
C ARG A 42 6.09 -28.05 -4.93
N ARG A 43 7.11 -28.36 -5.72
CA ARG A 43 7.96 -29.55 -5.48
C ARG A 43 8.85 -29.33 -4.26
N PRO A 44 9.08 -30.34 -3.42
CA PRO A 44 9.87 -30.21 -2.17
C PRO A 44 11.26 -29.58 -2.35
N ASN A 45 11.94 -29.90 -3.46
CA ASN A 45 13.30 -29.43 -3.74
C ASN A 45 13.32 -28.28 -4.77
N SER A 46 12.21 -27.57 -4.93
CA SER A 46 12.14 -26.47 -5.89
C SER A 46 12.94 -25.25 -5.43
N PRO A 47 13.76 -24.65 -6.29
CA PRO A 47 14.40 -23.38 -5.99
C PRO A 47 13.38 -22.22 -5.83
N PHE A 48 12.14 -22.44 -6.30
CA PHE A 48 11.06 -21.47 -6.23
C PHE A 48 10.13 -21.68 -5.03
N LEU A 49 10.35 -22.70 -4.18
CA LEU A 49 9.45 -23.02 -3.07
C LEU A 49 9.26 -21.82 -2.13
N ALA A 50 10.35 -21.22 -1.68
CA ALA A 50 10.34 -20.02 -0.86
C ALA A 50 10.14 -18.73 -1.68
N ALA A 51 10.75 -18.67 -2.88
CA ALA A 51 10.72 -17.47 -3.72
C ALA A 51 9.33 -17.13 -4.28
N ALA A 52 8.47 -18.14 -4.50
CA ALA A 52 7.10 -17.95 -4.99
C ALA A 52 6.10 -17.91 -3.84
N THR A 53 6.32 -17.01 -2.85
CA THR A 53 5.44 -16.74 -1.71
C THR A 53 5.26 -15.24 -1.52
N PRO A 54 4.10 -14.78 -1.00
CA PRO A 54 3.89 -13.36 -0.69
C PRO A 54 4.99 -12.80 0.23
N PHE A 55 5.20 -11.50 0.19
CA PHE A 55 6.22 -10.76 0.95
C PHE A 55 7.68 -11.07 0.58
N VAL A 56 7.93 -11.79 -0.51
CA VAL A 56 9.28 -11.96 -1.05
C VAL A 56 9.61 -10.78 -1.95
N PHE A 57 10.65 -10.02 -1.57
CA PHE A 57 11.27 -8.98 -2.38
C PHE A 57 12.56 -9.53 -2.99
N GLY A 58 12.79 -9.23 -4.27
CA GLY A 58 13.97 -9.77 -4.94
C GLY A 58 14.14 -9.29 -6.37
N ILE A 59 15.13 -9.89 -7.01
CA ILE A 59 15.42 -9.74 -8.43
C ILE A 59 14.90 -10.99 -9.13
N PHE A 60 13.97 -10.81 -10.04
CA PHE A 60 13.30 -11.89 -10.79
C PHE A 60 13.77 -11.88 -12.23
N THR A 61 14.31 -12.99 -12.69
CA THR A 61 14.64 -13.23 -14.10
C THR A 61 13.54 -14.05 -14.72
N LEU A 62 12.95 -13.54 -15.80
CA LEU A 62 11.72 -14.05 -16.40
C LEU A 62 11.88 -14.22 -17.90
N TYR A 63 11.28 -15.27 -18.46
CA TYR A 63 11.04 -15.36 -19.88
C TYR A 63 9.73 -14.65 -20.24
N GLU A 64 9.78 -13.69 -21.14
CA GLU A 64 8.63 -12.97 -21.63
C GLU A 64 7.82 -13.83 -22.61
N GLY A 65 6.55 -14.11 -22.30
CA GLY A 65 5.61 -14.80 -23.15
C GLY A 65 4.60 -13.83 -23.76
N ARG A 66 3.63 -14.31 -24.53
CA ARG A 66 2.63 -13.48 -25.18
C ARG A 66 1.67 -12.79 -24.21
N THR A 67 1.29 -13.49 -23.13
CA THR A 67 0.26 -13.02 -22.17
C THR A 67 0.70 -13.16 -20.72
N SER A 68 1.86 -13.73 -20.47
CA SER A 68 2.38 -13.99 -19.13
C SER A 68 3.87 -14.29 -19.19
N TYR A 69 4.51 -14.17 -18.06
CA TYR A 69 5.93 -14.46 -17.88
C TYR A 69 6.12 -15.87 -17.31
N ASN A 70 7.31 -16.45 -17.53
CA ASN A 70 7.73 -17.68 -16.88
C ASN A 70 8.95 -17.40 -16.01
N LEU A 71 8.87 -17.72 -14.72
CA LEU A 71 9.96 -17.54 -13.78
C LEU A 71 11.12 -18.46 -14.13
N ASN A 72 12.30 -17.87 -14.34
CA ASN A 72 13.54 -18.58 -14.65
C ASN A 72 14.46 -18.65 -13.42
N GLN A 73 14.64 -17.50 -12.74
CA GLN A 73 15.53 -17.40 -11.59
C GLN A 73 15.04 -16.31 -10.63
N VAL A 74 15.32 -16.47 -9.34
CA VAL A 74 15.06 -15.45 -8.32
C VAL A 74 16.28 -15.30 -7.41
N SER A 75 16.69 -14.06 -7.19
CA SER A 75 17.61 -13.68 -6.12
C SER A 75 16.80 -12.94 -5.06
N ILE A 76 16.50 -13.60 -3.94
CA ILE A 76 15.73 -13.03 -2.83
C ILE A 76 16.62 -12.00 -2.12
N THR A 77 16.14 -10.76 -2.01
CA THR A 77 16.79 -9.70 -1.23
C THR A 77 16.24 -9.63 0.19
N HIS A 78 14.91 -9.79 0.32
CA HIS A 78 14.23 -9.86 1.62
C HIS A 78 13.04 -10.82 1.53
N HIS A 79 12.85 -11.58 2.60
CA HIS A 79 11.66 -12.40 2.79
C HIS A 79 11.16 -12.17 4.22
N PHE A 80 10.05 -11.48 4.36
CA PHE A 80 9.46 -11.13 5.66
C PHE A 80 8.67 -12.32 6.24
N ALA A 81 9.33 -13.49 6.35
CA ALA A 81 8.72 -14.72 6.87
C ALA A 81 8.29 -14.58 8.33
N GLU A 82 9.03 -13.78 9.10
CA GLU A 82 8.76 -13.48 10.51
C GLU A 82 7.42 -12.77 10.74
N LEU A 83 6.87 -12.12 9.71
CA LEU A 83 5.55 -11.50 9.79
C LEU A 83 4.44 -12.53 10.02
N ALA A 84 4.64 -13.78 9.62
CA ALA A 84 3.66 -14.85 9.84
C ALA A 84 3.42 -15.16 11.32
N GLU A 85 4.40 -14.86 12.20
CA GLU A 85 4.31 -15.07 13.63
C GLU A 85 3.72 -13.85 14.36
N LYS A 86 3.56 -12.72 13.66
CA LYS A 86 3.09 -11.47 14.22
C LYS A 86 1.61 -11.22 13.91
N GLN A 87 0.73 -11.53 14.84
CA GLN A 87 -0.70 -11.19 14.76
C GLN A 87 -1.00 -9.94 15.60
N PRO A 88 -1.87 -9.00 15.10
CA PRO A 88 -2.59 -9.03 13.82
C PRO A 88 -1.77 -8.52 12.62
N GLY A 89 -0.50 -8.14 12.77
CA GLY A 89 0.35 -7.51 11.75
C GLY A 89 0.35 -8.22 10.39
N ILE A 90 0.31 -9.56 10.37
CA ILE A 90 0.25 -10.35 9.13
C ILE A 90 -1.01 -10.04 8.28
N TYR A 91 -2.15 -9.81 8.92
CA TYR A 91 -3.40 -9.49 8.21
C TYR A 91 -3.35 -8.09 7.58
N TYR A 92 -2.75 -7.12 8.29
CA TYR A 92 -2.44 -5.80 7.71
C TYR A 92 -1.51 -5.95 6.50
N GLY A 93 -0.47 -6.79 6.61
CA GLY A 93 0.44 -7.07 5.51
C GLY A 93 -0.28 -7.58 4.26
N PHE A 94 -1.17 -8.57 4.40
CA PHE A 94 -1.98 -9.06 3.27
C PHE A 94 -2.89 -7.98 2.68
N TYR A 95 -3.47 -7.13 3.51
CA TYR A 95 -4.26 -5.99 3.02
C TYR A 95 -3.39 -5.03 2.20
N PHE A 96 -2.16 -4.75 2.64
CA PHE A 96 -1.24 -3.87 1.89
C PHE A 96 -0.83 -4.47 0.55
N LEU A 97 -0.60 -5.78 0.49
CA LEU A 97 -0.36 -6.48 -0.78
C LEU A 97 -1.59 -6.41 -1.71
N GLU A 98 -2.79 -6.62 -1.18
CA GLU A 98 -4.02 -6.56 -1.96
C GLU A 98 -4.32 -5.15 -2.47
N LEU A 99 -4.02 -4.11 -1.68
CA LEU A 99 -4.15 -2.72 -2.09
C LEU A 99 -3.13 -2.35 -3.18
N ALA A 100 -1.88 -2.82 -3.04
CA ALA A 100 -0.86 -2.65 -4.06
C ALA A 100 -1.19 -3.42 -5.36
N ASP A 101 -1.82 -4.60 -5.26
CA ASP A 101 -2.35 -5.33 -6.43
C ASP A 101 -3.47 -4.56 -7.12
N TYR A 102 -4.34 -3.91 -6.36
CA TYR A 102 -5.45 -3.11 -6.90
C TYR A 102 -4.96 -1.93 -7.73
N PHE A 103 -4.01 -1.16 -7.20
CA PHE A 103 -3.51 0.04 -7.88
C PHE A 103 -2.46 -0.25 -8.96
N GLY A 104 -1.66 -1.31 -8.79
CA GLY A 104 -0.58 -1.64 -9.73
C GLY A 104 -1.11 -1.94 -11.14
N GLN A 105 -0.45 -1.38 -12.13
CA GLN A 105 -0.79 -1.55 -13.55
C GLN A 105 0.40 -2.13 -14.33
N GLU A 106 0.14 -2.86 -15.40
CA GLU A 106 1.19 -3.35 -16.29
C GLU A 106 1.77 -2.22 -17.14
N GLY A 107 3.09 -2.20 -17.30
CA GLY A 107 3.78 -1.21 -18.13
C GLY A 107 4.06 0.12 -17.46
N THR A 108 3.70 0.28 -16.17
CA THR A 108 3.97 1.49 -15.36
C THR A 108 5.27 1.35 -14.55
N ASP A 109 5.85 2.49 -14.14
CA ASP A 109 6.91 2.52 -13.13
C ASP A 109 6.27 2.50 -11.74
N GLU A 110 6.41 1.36 -11.04
CA GLU A 110 5.85 1.17 -9.70
C GLU A 110 6.93 1.23 -8.60
N LYS A 111 8.04 1.88 -8.87
CA LYS A 111 9.15 2.01 -7.91
C LYS A 111 8.71 2.58 -6.58
N ASP A 112 7.92 3.66 -6.60
CA ASP A 112 7.51 4.35 -5.36
C ASP A 112 6.50 3.53 -4.57
N ALA A 113 5.55 2.87 -5.22
CA ALA A 113 4.61 1.95 -4.59
C ALA A 113 5.34 0.73 -3.98
N MET A 114 6.30 0.15 -4.71
CA MET A 114 7.09 -0.97 -4.23
C MET A 114 7.97 -0.59 -3.03
N ASN A 115 8.64 0.58 -3.07
CA ASN A 115 9.45 1.07 -1.97
C ASN A 115 8.58 1.39 -0.73
N LEU A 116 7.41 2.00 -0.92
CA LEU A 116 6.44 2.23 0.14
C LEU A 116 6.03 0.90 0.79
N LEU A 117 5.67 -0.09 -0.02
CA LEU A 117 5.27 -1.40 0.48
C LEU A 117 6.39 -2.05 1.31
N TYR A 118 7.65 -1.94 0.87
CA TYR A 118 8.81 -2.47 1.59
C TYR A 118 8.95 -1.85 2.99
N VAL A 119 8.95 -0.52 3.09
CA VAL A 119 9.12 0.16 4.39
C VAL A 119 7.91 -0.06 5.30
N THR A 120 6.71 -0.23 4.72
CA THR A 120 5.48 -0.49 5.46
C THR A 120 5.48 -1.90 6.05
N VAL A 121 5.81 -2.92 5.27
CA VAL A 121 5.92 -4.31 5.79
C VAL A 121 7.00 -4.40 6.86
N LYS A 122 8.13 -3.70 6.68
CA LYS A 122 9.16 -3.60 7.73
C LYS A 122 8.64 -2.92 8.99
N ALA A 123 7.79 -1.89 8.87
CA ALA A 123 7.21 -1.20 10.01
C ALA A 123 6.28 -2.09 10.83
N LEU A 124 5.54 -3.03 10.21
CA LEU A 124 4.71 -4.01 10.92
C LEU A 124 5.52 -4.91 11.88
N LEU A 125 6.81 -5.08 11.65
CA LEU A 125 7.69 -5.82 12.56
C LEU A 125 8.15 -5.01 13.78
N ASN A 126 7.92 -3.69 13.77
CA ASN A 126 8.30 -2.82 14.88
C ASN A 126 7.21 -2.80 15.97
N PRO A 127 7.45 -3.34 17.18
CA PRO A 127 6.45 -3.41 18.24
C PRO A 127 6.11 -2.04 18.86
N HIS A 128 6.85 -0.98 18.53
CA HIS A 128 6.66 0.36 19.07
C HIS A 128 5.68 1.22 18.25
N ILE A 129 5.24 0.73 17.09
CA ILE A 129 4.32 1.45 16.22
C ILE A 129 3.04 0.63 16.09
N GLU A 130 1.92 1.28 16.32
CA GLU A 130 0.61 0.65 16.25
C GLU A 130 0.24 0.30 14.81
N ASP A 131 -0.19 -0.95 14.57
CA ASP A 131 -0.53 -1.44 13.22
C ASP A 131 -1.64 -0.60 12.56
N ARG A 132 -2.59 -0.06 13.36
CA ARG A 132 -3.65 0.86 12.91
C ARG A 132 -3.06 2.17 12.32
N LEU A 133 -2.03 2.72 12.99
CA LEU A 133 -1.34 3.92 12.48
C LEU A 133 -0.58 3.60 11.19
N ILE A 134 0.10 2.45 11.12
CA ILE A 134 0.78 1.99 9.92
C ILE A 134 -0.20 1.89 8.75
N ARG A 135 -1.41 1.36 8.99
CA ARG A 135 -2.47 1.29 7.98
C ARG A 135 -2.88 2.68 7.48
N CYS A 136 -3.18 3.61 8.36
CA CYS A 136 -3.57 4.98 7.98
C CYS A 136 -2.49 5.64 7.11
N ILE A 137 -1.22 5.54 7.53
CA ILE A 137 -0.10 6.13 6.80
C ILE A 137 0.06 5.48 5.41
N PHE A 138 -0.01 4.14 5.35
CA PHE A 138 0.11 3.41 4.09
C PHE A 138 -1.00 3.76 3.10
N GLU A 139 -2.26 3.73 3.55
CA GLU A 139 -3.43 4.07 2.72
C GLU A 139 -3.29 5.48 2.13
N LEU A 140 -3.00 6.47 2.98
CA LEU A 140 -2.83 7.85 2.53
C LEU A 140 -1.67 7.99 1.55
N ARG A 141 -0.50 7.43 1.89
CA ARG A 141 0.68 7.54 1.04
C ARG A 141 0.53 6.81 -0.28
N MET A 142 -0.14 5.65 -0.28
CA MET A 142 -0.44 4.92 -1.52
C MET A 142 -1.31 5.76 -2.46
N MET A 143 -2.36 6.41 -1.95
CA MET A 143 -3.18 7.30 -2.75
C MET A 143 -2.40 8.50 -3.30
N VAL A 144 -1.46 9.05 -2.52
CA VAL A 144 -0.58 10.13 -2.98
C VAL A 144 0.34 9.63 -4.10
N VAL A 145 0.95 8.45 -3.95
CA VAL A 145 1.80 7.83 -4.98
C VAL A 145 1.02 7.59 -6.27
N GLN A 146 -0.25 7.19 -6.16
CA GLN A 146 -1.13 6.96 -7.30
C GLN A 146 -1.76 8.25 -7.88
N GLY A 147 -1.40 9.43 -7.36
CA GLY A 147 -1.88 10.72 -7.85
C GLY A 147 -3.33 11.07 -7.49
N ILE A 148 -3.95 10.29 -6.61
CA ILE A 148 -5.33 10.51 -6.12
C ILE A 148 -5.38 10.90 -4.64
N GLY A 149 -4.26 11.32 -4.06
CA GLY A 149 -4.19 11.77 -2.69
C GLY A 149 -5.00 13.05 -2.45
N PRO A 150 -5.49 13.26 -1.20
CA PRO A 150 -6.25 14.46 -0.87
C PRO A 150 -5.39 15.72 -0.89
N SER A 151 -5.99 16.87 -1.22
CA SER A 151 -5.37 18.18 -1.07
C SER A 151 -5.31 18.57 0.41
N LEU A 152 -4.10 18.61 0.97
CA LEU A 152 -3.89 18.83 2.41
C LEU A 152 -3.24 20.19 2.74
N PHE A 153 -2.74 20.88 1.74
CA PHE A 153 -1.96 22.12 1.94
C PHE A 153 -2.75 23.38 1.62
N ASN A 154 -3.68 23.32 0.67
CA ASN A 154 -4.52 24.44 0.28
C ASN A 154 -5.99 24.07 0.39
N CYS A 155 -6.83 25.05 0.69
CA CYS A 155 -8.28 24.91 0.66
C CYS A 155 -8.74 24.56 -0.75
N THR A 156 -9.45 23.45 -0.92
CA THR A 156 -9.93 23.00 -2.24
C THR A 156 -10.96 23.96 -2.85
N GLY A 157 -11.73 24.69 -2.02
CA GLY A 157 -12.74 25.61 -2.51
C GLY A 157 -12.20 26.96 -3.00
N CYS A 158 -11.23 27.57 -2.29
CA CYS A 158 -10.71 28.91 -2.65
C CYS A 158 -9.23 28.94 -3.03
N GLY A 159 -8.53 27.81 -2.95
CA GLY A 159 -7.10 27.69 -3.29
C GLY A 159 -6.14 28.33 -2.27
N LYS A 160 -6.64 29.03 -1.24
CA LYS A 160 -5.79 29.71 -0.26
C LYS A 160 -5.10 28.70 0.66
N GLN A 161 -3.85 28.99 1.01
CA GLN A 161 -3.15 28.29 2.07
C GLN A 161 -3.72 28.76 3.42
N PRO A 162 -4.21 27.82 4.28
CA PRO A 162 -4.78 28.20 5.56
C PRO A 162 -3.71 28.65 6.55
N GLY A 163 -4.10 29.58 7.45
CA GLY A 163 -3.26 30.00 8.57
C GLY A 163 -3.10 28.88 9.62
N GLU A 164 -2.07 29.01 10.48
CA GLU A 164 -1.73 27.98 11.48
C GLU A 164 -2.85 27.71 12.50
N GLU A 165 -3.61 28.74 12.89
CA GLU A 165 -4.70 28.62 13.87
C GLU A 165 -6.09 28.51 13.22
N GLU A 166 -6.16 28.42 11.91
CA GLU A 166 -7.43 28.36 11.20
C GLU A 166 -8.14 27.02 11.43
N LYS A 167 -9.45 27.10 11.70
CA LYS A 167 -10.31 25.92 11.82
C LYS A 167 -10.57 25.35 10.43
N LEU A 168 -10.09 24.12 10.21
CA LEU A 168 -10.20 23.42 8.94
C LEU A 168 -11.15 22.23 9.02
N PHE A 169 -11.66 21.90 7.86
CA PHE A 169 -12.61 20.81 7.67
C PHE A 169 -12.09 19.92 6.53
N PHE A 170 -12.29 18.63 6.65
CA PHE A 170 -11.96 17.68 5.59
C PHE A 170 -13.23 17.22 4.89
N SER A 171 -13.27 17.32 3.58
CA SER A 171 -14.37 16.86 2.74
C SER A 171 -13.90 15.72 1.86
N GLN A 172 -14.69 14.65 1.84
CA GLN A 172 -14.49 13.51 0.93
C GLN A 172 -14.92 13.87 -0.51
N GLU A 173 -15.96 14.72 -0.64
CA GLU A 173 -16.48 15.14 -1.95
C GLU A 173 -15.52 16.10 -2.63
N GLU A 174 -14.93 17.02 -1.88
CA GLU A 174 -13.99 18.01 -2.39
C GLU A 174 -12.53 17.52 -2.40
N HIS A 175 -12.30 16.26 -2.06
CA HIS A 175 -10.98 15.64 -2.06
C HIS A 175 -9.90 16.40 -1.28
N GLY A 176 -10.24 16.95 -0.10
CA GLY A 176 -9.23 17.64 0.70
C GLY A 176 -9.79 18.56 1.79
N ILE A 177 -8.95 19.52 2.20
CA ILE A 177 -9.29 20.47 3.28
C ILE A 177 -10.05 21.68 2.77
N LEU A 178 -10.93 22.20 3.62
CA LEU A 178 -11.73 23.39 3.40
C LEU A 178 -11.57 24.37 4.56
N CYS A 179 -11.52 25.68 4.25
CA CYS A 179 -11.70 26.74 5.24
C CYS A 179 -13.19 26.86 5.63
N LYS A 180 -13.46 27.58 6.72
CA LYS A 180 -14.83 27.78 7.24
C LYS A 180 -15.79 28.42 6.24
N GLU A 181 -15.29 29.31 5.38
CA GLU A 181 -16.09 29.97 4.36
C GLU A 181 -16.54 29.05 3.27
N CYS A 182 -15.60 28.22 2.74
CA CYS A 182 -15.88 27.27 1.67
C CYS A 182 -16.72 26.07 2.15
N LEU A 183 -16.61 25.68 3.42
CA LEU A 183 -17.42 24.61 4.01
C LEU A 183 -18.94 24.85 3.85
N ARG A 184 -19.41 26.13 3.83
CA ARG A 184 -20.82 26.45 3.72
C ARG A 184 -21.48 25.95 2.43
N GLN A 185 -20.68 25.60 1.43
CA GLN A 185 -21.13 25.15 0.12
C GLN A 185 -21.06 23.63 -0.04
N VAL A 186 -20.58 22.91 1.00
CA VAL A 186 -20.29 21.48 0.95
C VAL A 186 -21.08 20.73 2.04
N LYS A 187 -21.58 19.54 1.71
CA LYS A 187 -22.47 18.76 2.57
C LYS A 187 -21.77 17.84 3.56
N ASP A 188 -20.53 17.41 3.26
CA ASP A 188 -19.83 16.30 3.95
C ASP A 188 -18.61 16.75 4.78
N GLY A 189 -18.37 18.03 4.93
CA GLY A 189 -17.19 18.55 5.64
C GLY A 189 -17.17 18.24 7.14
N GLY A 190 -16.22 17.42 7.57
CA GLY A 190 -15.95 17.11 8.97
C GLY A 190 -14.79 17.94 9.54
N ARG A 191 -14.94 18.49 10.77
CA ARG A 191 -13.83 19.22 11.42
C ARG A 191 -12.64 18.28 11.58
N ILE A 192 -11.44 18.75 11.18
CA ILE A 192 -10.16 18.08 11.37
C ILE A 192 -9.31 18.83 12.41
N SER A 193 -8.69 18.09 13.33
CA SER A 193 -7.76 18.67 14.28
C SER A 193 -6.44 19.05 13.61
N GLN A 194 -5.72 20.02 14.19
CA GLN A 194 -4.39 20.39 13.70
C GLN A 194 -3.41 19.21 13.79
N SER A 195 -3.52 18.38 14.83
CA SER A 195 -2.68 17.20 15.01
C SER A 195 -2.92 16.16 13.91
N ALA A 196 -4.17 15.80 13.60
CA ALA A 196 -4.49 14.85 12.55
C ALA A 196 -4.07 15.40 11.18
N LEU A 197 -4.33 16.68 10.90
CA LEU A 197 -3.90 17.29 9.64
C LEU A 197 -2.37 17.34 9.51
N TYR A 198 -1.65 17.62 10.60
CA TYR A 198 -0.19 17.57 10.60
C TYR A 198 0.33 16.19 10.24
N VAL A 199 -0.22 15.12 10.85
CA VAL A 199 0.14 13.74 10.53
C VAL A 199 -0.15 13.41 9.07
N MET A 200 -1.32 13.80 8.55
CA MET A 200 -1.67 13.56 7.14
C MET A 200 -0.72 14.29 6.19
N ARG A 201 -0.39 15.56 6.47
CA ARG A 201 0.59 16.34 5.70
C ARG A 201 1.96 15.68 5.72
N TYR A 202 2.42 15.29 6.92
CA TYR A 202 3.69 14.60 7.08
C TYR A 202 3.73 13.28 6.29
N ALA A 203 2.72 12.43 6.45
CA ALA A 203 2.62 11.17 5.72
C ALA A 203 2.58 11.35 4.21
N ALA A 204 2.00 12.45 3.71
CA ALA A 204 1.92 12.75 2.29
C ALA A 204 3.28 13.09 1.65
N VAL A 205 4.22 13.71 2.39
CA VAL A 205 5.45 14.28 1.78
C VAL A 205 6.75 13.79 2.40
N ALA A 206 6.71 13.13 3.58
CA ALA A 206 7.93 12.69 4.26
C ALA A 206 8.73 11.68 3.45
N ASP A 207 10.05 11.67 3.66
CA ASP A 207 10.92 10.63 3.16
C ASP A 207 10.49 9.27 3.70
N LEU A 208 10.54 8.22 2.88
CA LEU A 208 10.11 6.86 3.26
C LEU A 208 10.81 6.35 4.53
N GLY A 209 12.10 6.67 4.72
CA GLY A 209 12.87 6.27 5.91
C GLY A 209 12.38 6.92 7.22
N LYS A 210 11.59 7.98 7.14
CA LYS A 210 11.03 8.72 8.30
C LYS A 210 9.55 8.45 8.52
N LEU A 211 8.90 7.73 7.60
CA LEU A 211 7.44 7.61 7.54
C LEU A 211 6.86 6.94 8.79
N TYR A 212 7.58 5.99 9.39
CA TYR A 212 7.14 5.18 10.53
C TYR A 212 8.04 5.38 11.75
N THR A 213 8.31 6.64 12.14
CA THR A 213 9.23 6.97 13.24
C THR A 213 8.56 7.68 14.42
N PHE A 214 7.24 7.74 14.44
CA PHE A 214 6.47 8.43 15.47
C PHE A 214 5.22 7.63 15.87
N THR A 215 4.64 8.03 16.98
CA THR A 215 3.34 7.55 17.46
C THR A 215 2.41 8.72 17.66
N VAL A 216 1.13 8.45 17.77
CA VAL A 216 0.08 9.46 18.01
C VAL A 216 -0.78 9.06 19.21
N LYS A 217 -1.52 10.01 19.78
CA LYS A 217 -2.53 9.72 20.80
C LYS A 217 -3.75 9.05 20.15
N GLU A 218 -4.48 8.25 20.93
CA GLU A 218 -5.65 7.51 20.46
C GLU A 218 -6.70 8.42 19.79
N GLU A 219 -6.93 9.63 20.33
CA GLU A 219 -7.91 10.56 19.74
C GLU A 219 -7.50 11.01 18.34
N VAL A 220 -6.19 11.19 18.10
CA VAL A 220 -5.66 11.56 16.78
C VAL A 220 -5.74 10.36 15.83
N LEU A 221 -5.42 9.15 16.32
CA LEU A 221 -5.52 7.93 15.52
C LEU A 221 -6.95 7.66 15.06
N ALA A 222 -7.93 7.73 15.96
CA ALA A 222 -9.34 7.57 15.63
C ALA A 222 -9.82 8.61 14.60
N GLU A 223 -9.28 9.83 14.65
CA GLU A 223 -9.58 10.87 13.68
C GLU A 223 -8.96 10.58 12.30
N LEU A 224 -7.72 10.09 12.26
CA LEU A 224 -7.05 9.64 11.02
C LEU A 224 -7.83 8.49 10.36
N GLU A 225 -8.20 7.47 11.14
CA GLU A 225 -9.01 6.35 10.64
C GLU A 225 -10.32 6.84 10.04
N ARG A 226 -11.03 7.71 10.73
CA ARG A 226 -12.31 8.26 10.26
C ARG A 226 -12.19 8.94 8.90
N PHE A 227 -11.12 9.71 8.65
CA PHE A 227 -10.96 10.44 7.39
C PHE A 227 -10.33 9.58 6.31
N ILE A 228 -9.24 8.87 6.62
CA ILE A 228 -8.46 8.13 5.63
C ILE A 228 -9.21 6.90 5.14
N HIS A 229 -9.82 6.10 6.05
CA HIS A 229 -10.56 4.90 5.65
C HIS A 229 -11.79 5.25 4.80
N LYS A 230 -12.49 6.36 5.11
CA LYS A 230 -13.59 6.84 4.25
C LYS A 230 -13.08 7.32 2.91
N TYR A 231 -11.93 7.99 2.89
CA TYR A 231 -11.36 8.53 1.67
C TYR A 231 -10.93 7.41 0.73
N ILE A 232 -10.22 6.38 1.22
CA ILE A 232 -9.84 5.24 0.38
C ILE A 232 -11.07 4.45 -0.08
N ALA A 233 -12.05 4.21 0.80
CA ALA A 233 -13.28 3.52 0.44
C ALA A 233 -14.08 4.23 -0.66
N LYS A 234 -14.03 5.57 -0.71
CA LYS A 234 -14.67 6.35 -1.78
C LYS A 234 -13.89 6.30 -3.10
N ASN A 235 -12.57 6.19 -3.03
CA ASN A 235 -11.69 6.23 -4.22
C ASN A 235 -11.29 4.83 -4.71
N THR A 236 -11.88 3.77 -4.14
CA THR A 236 -11.73 2.38 -4.61
C THR A 236 -13.10 1.77 -4.84
N ASP A 237 -13.25 1.03 -5.93
CA ASP A 237 -14.50 0.35 -6.31
C ASP A 237 -14.49 -1.14 -5.92
N LYS A 238 -13.45 -1.59 -5.20
CA LYS A 238 -13.24 -2.98 -4.79
C LYS A 238 -13.45 -3.14 -3.28
N LYS A 239 -14.13 -4.23 -2.89
CA LYS A 239 -14.08 -4.75 -1.52
C LYS A 239 -12.83 -5.60 -1.35
N PHE A 240 -11.99 -5.24 -0.39
CA PHE A 240 -10.75 -5.96 -0.09
C PHE A 240 -11.04 -7.12 0.86
N LYS A 241 -10.83 -8.35 0.39
CA LYS A 241 -11.07 -9.56 1.20
C LYS A 241 -10.16 -9.64 2.42
N SER A 242 -8.92 -9.20 2.26
CA SER A 242 -7.97 -9.14 3.37
C SER A 242 -8.40 -8.16 4.46
N LEU A 243 -9.09 -7.08 4.09
CA LEU A 243 -9.64 -6.12 5.05
C LEU A 243 -10.81 -6.70 5.82
N GLU A 244 -11.71 -7.46 5.17
CA GLU A 244 -12.80 -8.17 5.82
C GLU A 244 -12.26 -9.19 6.86
N ILE A 245 -11.18 -9.90 6.53
CA ILE A 245 -10.51 -10.81 7.46
C ILE A 245 -9.88 -10.04 8.63
N LEU A 246 -9.21 -8.93 8.33
CA LEU A 246 -8.59 -8.08 9.34
C LEU A 246 -9.62 -7.59 10.37
N GLU A 247 -10.80 -7.14 9.92
CA GLU A 247 -11.89 -6.64 10.78
C GLU A 247 -12.48 -7.74 11.69
N ILE A 248 -12.36 -9.01 11.31
CA ILE A 248 -12.79 -10.15 12.13
C ILE A 248 -11.72 -10.52 13.17
N MET A 249 -10.44 -10.32 12.83
CA MET A 249 -9.28 -10.80 13.61
C MET A 249 -8.67 -9.72 14.51
N SER A 250 -9.06 -8.45 14.38
CA SER A 250 -8.66 -7.31 15.21
C SER A 250 -9.76 -6.95 16.20
#